data_a7a159f9cd2b8ca8e8578f05df8ef4d8
#
_entry.id   a7a159f9cd2b8ca8e8578f05df8ef4d8
#
_cell.length_a   1.000
_cell.length_b   1.000
_cell.length_c   1.000
_cell.angle_alpha   90.00
_cell.angle_beta   90.00
_cell.angle_gamma   90.00
#
_symmetry.space_group_name_H-M   'P 1'
#
loop_
_entity.id
_entity.type
_entity.pdbx_description
1 polymer ?
#
loop_
_entity_poly.entity_id
_entity_poly.type
_entity_poly.pdbx_seq_one_letter_code
_entity_poly.pdbx_strand_id
1 'polypeptide(L)'
;MVRLDAGPTLVVHLHGGCAPPPSRVRVGARLDKSGQGVLVAFPIDEVPNMADDRQLREMTCDPKFRKVLVTDGKSEVGQAVVRALINAGAQLVWVGYAEPWKQSSGLAALEALAPVTLVPLDLTDSRSVKQTAAEIGGKVDILINTAEVHRTQGIASRNGVETARLEMDVNYFGLLRLAQEFGPVMRSRGADGQSSATAWVNLLSIYALCNYPAHGTFSASKAAALSLSQCLRAEMRQGGVRVINVFPGPIDDEWNQTLPPPKLSPAQLASALLKALQDGVEDVYPGDVAQEWLARWHDSPKTLERELSI
;
A
#
# COMPACT_ATOMS: atom_id res chain seq x y z
N MET A 1 -23.37 9.85 23.33
CA MET A 1 -22.44 10.19 24.44
C MET A 1 -22.44 9.06 25.46
N VAL A 2 -21.29 8.72 25.97
CA VAL A 2 -21.11 7.67 27.01
C VAL A 2 -20.44 8.31 28.22
N ARG A 3 -21.00 8.09 29.41
CA ARG A 3 -20.40 8.48 30.69
C ARG A 3 -19.54 7.33 31.20
N LEU A 4 -18.28 7.60 31.49
CA LEU A 4 -17.37 6.62 32.06
C LEU A 4 -17.70 6.41 33.55
N ASP A 5 -17.43 5.22 34.05
CA ASP A 5 -17.55 4.94 35.51
C ASP A 5 -16.60 5.84 36.33
N ALA A 6 -15.49 6.29 35.74
CA ALA A 6 -14.55 7.24 36.31
C ALA A 6 -15.03 8.71 36.32
N GLY A 7 -16.19 9.01 35.73
CA GLY A 7 -16.84 10.32 35.81
C GLY A 7 -16.98 11.13 34.53
N PRO A 8 -15.97 11.26 33.62
CA PRO A 8 -16.13 12.09 32.44
C PRO A 8 -17.10 11.51 31.41
N THR A 9 -17.71 12.41 30.63
CA THR A 9 -18.58 12.03 29.50
C THR A 9 -17.81 12.20 28.19
N LEU A 10 -17.88 11.17 27.36
CA LEU A 10 -17.17 11.11 26.07
C LEU A 10 -18.16 11.01 24.91
N VAL A 11 -17.73 11.55 23.75
CA VAL A 11 -18.38 11.29 22.47
C VAL A 11 -17.68 10.09 21.86
N VAL A 12 -18.47 9.06 21.51
CA VAL A 12 -17.94 7.79 20.97
C VAL A 12 -18.78 7.35 19.77
N HIS A 13 -18.18 6.60 18.87
CA HIS A 13 -18.94 5.85 17.86
C HIS A 13 -19.64 4.68 18.53
N LEU A 14 -20.92 4.52 18.28
CA LEU A 14 -21.72 3.44 18.87
C LEU A 14 -21.77 2.26 17.89
N HIS A 15 -21.37 1.08 18.35
CA HIS A 15 -21.57 -0.15 17.60
C HIS A 15 -23.06 -0.52 17.56
N GLY A 16 -23.55 -0.97 16.39
CA GLY A 16 -24.98 -1.27 16.18
C GLY A 16 -25.53 -2.40 17.06
N GLY A 17 -24.66 -3.26 17.61
CA GLY A 17 -25.05 -4.29 18.58
C GLY A 17 -25.27 -3.80 20.01
N CYS A 18 -25.01 -2.51 20.31
CA CYS A 18 -25.26 -1.96 21.62
C CYS A 18 -26.76 -1.83 21.89
N ALA A 19 -27.21 -2.23 23.08
CA ALA A 19 -28.59 -2.01 23.50
C ALA A 19 -28.92 -0.51 23.61
N PRO A 20 -30.20 -0.11 23.44
CA PRO A 20 -30.57 1.30 23.56
C PRO A 20 -30.34 1.82 25.00
N PRO A 21 -30.11 3.13 25.16
CA PRO A 21 -29.95 3.75 26.47
C PRO A 21 -31.19 3.56 27.37
N PRO A 22 -30.98 3.43 28.68
CA PRO A 22 -29.72 3.42 29.41
C PRO A 22 -29.10 2.03 29.46
N SER A 23 -27.98 1.82 28.75
CA SER A 23 -27.28 0.54 28.78
C SER A 23 -25.80 0.75 29.08
N ARG A 24 -25.17 -0.26 29.66
CA ARG A 24 -23.72 -0.27 29.86
C ARG A 24 -23.03 -0.72 28.57
N VAL A 25 -21.88 -0.07 28.27
CA VAL A 25 -21.09 -0.37 27.11
C VAL A 25 -19.60 -0.41 27.49
N ARG A 26 -18.81 -1.17 26.75
CA ARG A 26 -17.36 -1.14 26.83
C ARG A 26 -16.82 -0.12 25.82
N VAL A 27 -15.92 0.76 26.23
CA VAL A 27 -15.27 1.73 25.34
C VAL A 27 -13.87 1.27 25.02
N GLY A 28 -13.52 1.27 23.75
CA GLY A 28 -12.16 0.99 23.26
C GLY A 28 -11.68 2.04 22.27
N ALA A 29 -10.38 2.28 22.24
CA ALA A 29 -9.75 3.11 21.21
C ALA A 29 -9.44 2.28 19.96
N ARG A 30 -9.68 2.87 18.79
CA ARG A 30 -9.37 2.29 17.49
C ARG A 30 -8.84 3.38 16.56
N LEU A 31 -8.16 2.99 15.51
CA LEU A 31 -7.89 3.91 14.39
C LEU A 31 -9.03 3.76 13.37
N ASP A 32 -9.51 4.89 12.88
CA ASP A 32 -10.41 4.89 11.73
C ASP A 32 -9.61 4.70 10.42
N LYS A 33 -10.32 4.60 9.30
CA LYS A 33 -9.69 4.45 7.98
C LYS A 33 -8.86 5.66 7.52
N SER A 34 -9.00 6.80 8.18
CA SER A 34 -8.16 7.99 7.94
C SER A 34 -6.92 8.05 8.84
N GLY A 35 -6.70 7.02 9.69
CA GLY A 35 -5.60 6.96 10.63
C GLY A 35 -5.81 7.79 11.90
N GLN A 36 -7.03 8.31 12.13
CA GLN A 36 -7.34 9.08 13.34
C GLN A 36 -7.79 8.15 14.48
N GLY A 37 -7.32 8.45 15.68
CA GLY A 37 -7.78 7.75 16.89
C GLY A 37 -9.24 8.08 17.17
N VAL A 38 -10.09 7.05 17.22
CA VAL A 38 -11.52 7.17 17.57
C VAL A 38 -11.87 6.26 18.73
N LEU A 39 -12.86 6.68 19.52
CA LEU A 39 -13.42 5.86 20.57
C LEU A 39 -14.69 5.17 20.07
N VAL A 40 -14.76 3.86 20.28
CA VAL A 40 -15.91 3.03 19.90
C VAL A 40 -16.51 2.38 21.15
N ALA A 41 -17.83 2.46 21.28
CA ALA A 41 -18.57 1.76 22.31
C ALA A 41 -19.10 0.42 21.78
N PHE A 42 -18.81 -0.65 22.48
CA PHE A 42 -19.19 -2.03 22.18
C PHE A 42 -20.21 -2.58 23.19
N PRO A 43 -21.01 -3.60 22.84
CA PRO A 43 -21.79 -4.36 23.81
C PRO A 43 -20.88 -4.87 24.94
N ILE A 44 -21.40 -4.91 26.17
CA ILE A 44 -20.60 -5.31 27.33
C ILE A 44 -20.33 -6.81 27.34
N ASP A 45 -21.35 -7.58 26.92
CA ASP A 45 -21.35 -9.03 27.02
C ASP A 45 -20.65 -9.73 25.86
N GLU A 46 -20.62 -9.10 24.68
CA GLU A 46 -19.99 -9.65 23.48
C GLU A 46 -19.28 -8.54 22.69
N VAL A 47 -17.95 -8.55 22.74
CA VAL A 47 -17.13 -7.64 21.92
C VAL A 47 -17.04 -8.21 20.51
N PRO A 48 -17.59 -7.53 19.49
CA PRO A 48 -17.54 -8.01 18.12
C PRO A 48 -16.11 -8.27 17.65
N ASN A 49 -15.91 -9.36 16.91
CA ASN A 49 -14.63 -9.64 16.27
C ASN A 49 -14.38 -8.63 15.15
N MET A 50 -13.31 -7.85 15.25
CA MET A 50 -12.96 -6.84 14.26
C MET A 50 -12.82 -7.40 12.84
N ALA A 51 -12.38 -8.65 12.71
CA ALA A 51 -12.17 -9.26 11.39
C ALA A 51 -13.49 -9.67 10.71
N ASP A 52 -14.55 -9.95 11.46
CA ASP A 52 -15.79 -10.49 10.92
C ASP A 52 -16.97 -9.51 11.02
N ASP A 53 -16.87 -8.54 11.93
CA ASP A 53 -17.93 -7.55 12.11
C ASP A 53 -17.91 -6.50 11.00
N ARG A 54 -19.05 -6.32 10.32
CA ARG A 54 -19.16 -5.44 9.16
C ARG A 54 -18.89 -3.97 9.51
N GLN A 55 -19.38 -3.48 10.63
CA GLN A 55 -19.21 -2.08 11.04
C GLN A 55 -17.77 -1.79 11.42
N LEU A 56 -17.10 -2.70 12.12
CA LEU A 56 -15.71 -2.54 12.50
C LEU A 56 -14.77 -2.68 11.31
N ARG A 57 -15.10 -3.54 10.36
CA ARG A 57 -14.34 -3.68 9.12
C ARG A 57 -14.29 -2.40 8.27
N GLU A 58 -15.38 -1.63 8.26
CA GLU A 58 -15.38 -0.32 7.58
C GLU A 58 -14.41 0.69 8.22
N MET A 59 -14.00 0.46 9.47
CA MET A 59 -13.00 1.29 10.17
C MET A 59 -11.56 0.81 9.95
N THR A 60 -11.33 -0.29 9.23
CA THR A 60 -10.01 -0.90 8.99
C THR A 60 -9.68 -0.99 7.51
N CYS A 61 -8.38 -1.14 7.22
CA CYS A 61 -7.90 -1.47 5.88
C CYS A 61 -7.53 -2.96 5.75
N ASP A 62 -8.00 -3.83 6.65
CA ASP A 62 -7.77 -5.27 6.56
C ASP A 62 -8.29 -5.80 5.22
N PRO A 63 -7.46 -6.55 4.45
CA PRO A 63 -7.85 -7.06 3.14
C PRO A 63 -8.91 -8.18 3.20
N LYS A 64 -9.20 -8.75 4.36
CA LYS A 64 -10.22 -9.80 4.51
C LYS A 64 -11.57 -9.34 3.95
N PHE A 65 -12.16 -10.12 3.04
CA PHE A 65 -13.39 -9.84 2.30
C PHE A 65 -13.38 -8.61 1.39
N ARG A 66 -12.22 -8.02 1.11
CA ARG A 66 -12.05 -6.87 0.22
C ARG A 66 -11.68 -7.30 -1.18
N LYS A 67 -11.95 -6.43 -2.14
CA LYS A 67 -11.54 -6.56 -3.54
C LYS A 67 -10.30 -5.71 -3.76
N VAL A 68 -9.21 -6.35 -4.10
CA VAL A 68 -7.88 -5.74 -4.17
C VAL A 68 -7.35 -5.73 -5.60
N LEU A 69 -6.77 -4.61 -6.03
CA LEU A 69 -5.96 -4.53 -7.24
C LEU A 69 -4.48 -4.50 -6.87
N VAL A 70 -3.69 -5.43 -7.40
CA VAL A 70 -2.23 -5.41 -7.39
C VAL A 70 -1.75 -5.07 -8.80
N THR A 71 -0.97 -4.01 -8.98
CA THR A 71 -0.70 -3.46 -10.33
C THR A 71 0.30 -4.24 -11.15
N ASP A 72 1.19 -5.03 -10.52
CA ASP A 72 2.13 -5.91 -11.22
C ASP A 72 2.23 -7.28 -10.55
N GLY A 73 1.76 -8.30 -11.25
CA GLY A 73 1.87 -9.69 -10.82
C GLY A 73 2.99 -10.47 -11.48
N LYS A 74 3.77 -9.86 -12.38
CA LYS A 74 4.94 -10.52 -12.98
C LYS A 74 6.12 -10.57 -12.03
N SER A 75 6.30 -9.53 -11.19
CA SER A 75 7.38 -9.46 -10.23
C SER A 75 7.21 -10.47 -9.09
N GLU A 76 8.32 -10.92 -8.51
CA GLU A 76 8.30 -11.80 -7.33
C GLU A 76 7.60 -11.15 -6.14
N VAL A 77 7.78 -9.83 -5.98
CA VAL A 77 7.09 -9.05 -4.95
C VAL A 77 5.58 -9.05 -5.17
N GLY A 78 5.12 -8.76 -6.39
CA GLY A 78 3.69 -8.79 -6.72
C GLY A 78 3.06 -10.16 -6.47
N GLN A 79 3.76 -11.24 -6.87
CA GLN A 79 3.32 -12.61 -6.62
C GLN A 79 3.22 -12.92 -5.12
N ALA A 80 4.20 -12.51 -4.33
CA ALA A 80 4.20 -12.70 -2.87
C ALA A 80 3.04 -11.92 -2.22
N VAL A 81 2.79 -10.67 -2.65
CA VAL A 81 1.67 -9.85 -2.17
C VAL A 81 0.33 -10.49 -2.50
N VAL A 82 0.13 -10.98 -3.74
CA VAL A 82 -1.12 -11.66 -4.14
C VAL A 82 -1.38 -12.89 -3.27
N ARG A 83 -0.37 -13.75 -3.07
CA ARG A 83 -0.51 -14.95 -2.20
C ARG A 83 -0.84 -14.56 -0.76
N ALA A 84 -0.19 -13.54 -0.23
CA ALA A 84 -0.44 -13.05 1.12
C ALA A 84 -1.87 -12.50 1.27
N LEU A 85 -2.39 -11.78 0.27
CA LEU A 85 -3.78 -11.28 0.24
C LEU A 85 -4.81 -12.41 0.22
N ILE A 86 -4.57 -13.47 -0.56
CA ILE A 86 -5.42 -14.67 -0.60
C ILE A 86 -5.45 -15.31 0.79
N ASN A 87 -4.29 -15.52 1.39
CA ASN A 87 -4.18 -16.11 2.74
C ASN A 87 -4.83 -15.25 3.82
N ALA A 88 -4.85 -13.93 3.64
CA ALA A 88 -5.58 -13.00 4.51
C ALA A 88 -7.09 -12.98 4.26
N GLY A 89 -7.61 -13.73 3.29
CA GLY A 89 -9.04 -13.84 3.02
C GLY A 89 -9.60 -12.73 2.14
N ALA A 90 -8.81 -12.13 1.25
CA ALA A 90 -9.32 -11.22 0.24
C ALA A 90 -10.43 -11.88 -0.59
N GLN A 91 -11.51 -11.13 -0.87
CA GLN A 91 -12.66 -11.65 -1.62
C GLN A 91 -12.33 -11.85 -3.10
N LEU A 92 -11.53 -10.97 -3.67
CA LEU A 92 -11.10 -10.98 -5.06
C LEU A 92 -9.79 -10.21 -5.17
N VAL A 93 -8.85 -10.74 -5.94
CA VAL A 93 -7.60 -10.07 -6.26
C VAL A 93 -7.48 -9.93 -7.78
N TRP A 94 -7.61 -8.70 -8.27
CA TRP A 94 -7.20 -8.39 -9.63
C TRP A 94 -5.69 -8.23 -9.67
N VAL A 95 -5.07 -8.85 -10.64
CA VAL A 95 -3.62 -8.85 -10.80
C VAL A 95 -3.28 -8.23 -12.15
N GLY A 96 -2.74 -7.03 -12.10
CA GLY A 96 -2.28 -6.30 -13.27
C GLY A 96 -1.03 -6.93 -13.88
N TYR A 97 -0.91 -6.86 -15.19
CA TYR A 97 0.30 -7.23 -15.91
C TYR A 97 0.46 -6.41 -17.19
N ALA A 98 1.68 -5.94 -17.42
CA ALA A 98 2.07 -5.34 -18.69
C ALA A 98 2.54 -6.40 -19.69
N GLU A 99 2.70 -6.02 -20.97
CA GLU A 99 3.21 -6.89 -22.03
C GLU A 99 2.47 -8.24 -22.12
N PRO A 100 1.18 -8.25 -22.51
CA PRO A 100 0.36 -9.48 -22.53
C PRO A 100 0.88 -10.56 -23.47
N TRP A 101 1.73 -10.21 -24.45
CA TRP A 101 2.38 -11.15 -25.35
C TRP A 101 3.55 -11.91 -24.70
N LYS A 102 4.09 -11.46 -23.58
CA LYS A 102 5.21 -12.09 -22.88
C LYS A 102 4.70 -13.05 -21.81
N GLN A 103 4.84 -14.34 -22.06
CA GLN A 103 4.46 -15.37 -21.11
C GLN A 103 5.24 -15.24 -19.78
N SER A 104 4.55 -15.54 -18.68
CA SER A 104 5.13 -15.59 -17.34
C SER A 104 4.55 -16.80 -16.61
N SER A 105 5.43 -17.70 -16.19
CA SER A 105 5.04 -18.87 -15.38
C SER A 105 4.45 -18.44 -14.03
N GLY A 106 4.95 -17.33 -13.46
CA GLY A 106 4.42 -16.75 -12.24
C GLY A 106 2.97 -16.28 -12.38
N LEU A 107 2.63 -15.60 -13.49
CA LEU A 107 1.24 -15.20 -13.77
C LEU A 107 0.33 -16.40 -13.95
N ALA A 108 0.75 -17.41 -14.71
CA ALA A 108 -0.02 -18.64 -14.90
C ALA A 108 -0.29 -19.35 -13.56
N ALA A 109 0.70 -19.38 -12.68
CA ALA A 109 0.54 -19.94 -11.34
C ALA A 109 -0.42 -19.12 -10.46
N LEU A 110 -0.49 -17.80 -10.64
CA LEU A 110 -1.45 -16.95 -9.92
C LEU A 110 -2.86 -17.12 -10.47
N GLU A 111 -3.03 -17.21 -11.80
CA GLU A 111 -4.33 -17.37 -12.45
C GLU A 111 -5.03 -18.66 -12.01
N ALA A 112 -4.26 -19.70 -11.70
CA ALA A 112 -4.78 -20.96 -11.18
C ALA A 112 -5.31 -20.85 -9.72
N LEU A 113 -5.07 -19.76 -9.04
CA LEU A 113 -5.51 -19.55 -7.66
C LEU A 113 -6.88 -18.83 -7.63
N ALA A 114 -7.86 -19.43 -6.99
CA ALA A 114 -9.06 -18.67 -6.62
C ALA A 114 -8.75 -17.84 -5.36
N PRO A 115 -9.17 -16.58 -5.25
CA PRO A 115 -10.01 -15.75 -6.13
C PRO A 115 -9.21 -14.72 -6.95
N VAL A 116 -8.32 -15.16 -7.83
CA VAL A 116 -7.49 -14.29 -8.68
C VAL A 116 -8.14 -14.06 -10.04
N THR A 117 -8.01 -12.85 -10.56
CA THR A 117 -8.37 -12.49 -11.94
C THR A 117 -7.27 -11.63 -12.54
N LEU A 118 -6.67 -12.08 -13.64
CA LEU A 118 -5.66 -11.31 -14.35
C LEU A 118 -6.31 -10.18 -15.15
N VAL A 119 -5.69 -8.98 -15.14
CA VAL A 119 -6.14 -7.82 -15.93
C VAL A 119 -4.96 -7.20 -16.67
N PRO A 120 -5.06 -6.95 -17.98
CA PRO A 120 -4.03 -6.21 -18.70
C PRO A 120 -3.92 -4.80 -18.12
N LEU A 121 -2.72 -4.44 -17.65
CA LEU A 121 -2.46 -3.13 -17.05
C LEU A 121 -1.01 -2.72 -17.31
N ASP A 122 -0.83 -1.81 -18.25
CA ASP A 122 0.45 -1.20 -18.54
C ASP A 122 0.45 0.24 -18.02
N LEU A 123 1.24 0.50 -16.98
CA LEU A 123 1.31 1.82 -16.37
C LEU A 123 2.02 2.88 -17.24
N THR A 124 2.70 2.45 -18.31
CA THR A 124 3.29 3.37 -19.29
C THR A 124 2.29 3.82 -20.37
N ASP A 125 1.16 3.11 -20.51
CA ASP A 125 0.08 3.44 -21.44
C ASP A 125 -1.14 4.00 -20.70
N SER A 126 -1.42 5.29 -20.90
CA SER A 126 -2.59 5.96 -20.31
C SER A 126 -3.94 5.35 -20.73
N ARG A 127 -4.02 4.74 -21.92
CA ARG A 127 -5.25 4.06 -22.37
C ARG A 127 -5.47 2.76 -21.61
N SER A 128 -4.41 1.98 -21.39
CA SER A 128 -4.46 0.76 -20.60
C SER A 128 -4.96 1.06 -19.18
N VAL A 129 -4.38 2.07 -18.50
CA VAL A 129 -4.81 2.46 -17.16
C VAL A 129 -6.26 2.93 -17.14
N LYS A 130 -6.67 3.78 -18.09
CA LYS A 130 -8.04 4.28 -18.20
C LYS A 130 -9.06 3.17 -18.46
N GLN A 131 -8.74 2.23 -19.34
CA GLN A 131 -9.60 1.09 -19.62
C GLN A 131 -9.80 0.22 -18.38
N THR A 132 -8.71 -0.15 -17.71
CA THR A 132 -8.79 -0.94 -16.47
C THR A 132 -9.57 -0.19 -15.38
N ALA A 133 -9.37 1.11 -15.23
CA ALA A 133 -10.13 1.91 -14.26
C ALA A 133 -11.63 1.95 -14.60
N ALA A 134 -11.99 2.03 -15.89
CA ALA A 134 -13.39 1.99 -16.31
C ALA A 134 -14.06 0.63 -16.01
N GLU A 135 -13.32 -0.49 -16.14
CA GLU A 135 -13.85 -1.84 -15.92
C GLU A 135 -13.99 -2.18 -14.43
N ILE A 136 -12.98 -1.87 -13.62
CA ILE A 136 -12.91 -2.34 -12.24
C ILE A 136 -12.82 -1.23 -11.19
N GLY A 137 -12.50 0.02 -11.55
CA GLY A 137 -12.23 1.12 -10.60
C GLY A 137 -13.35 1.31 -9.58
N GLY A 138 -14.61 1.24 -10.02
CA GLY A 138 -15.79 1.30 -9.14
C GLY A 138 -15.95 0.11 -8.18
N LYS A 139 -15.08 -0.89 -8.23
CA LYS A 139 -15.16 -2.11 -7.42
C LYS A 139 -13.92 -2.33 -6.55
N VAL A 140 -12.81 -1.61 -6.79
CA VAL A 140 -11.56 -1.76 -6.07
C VAL A 140 -11.67 -1.14 -4.68
N ASP A 141 -11.50 -1.92 -3.63
CA ASP A 141 -11.51 -1.47 -2.24
C ASP A 141 -10.11 -1.07 -1.77
N ILE A 142 -9.09 -1.80 -2.23
CA ILE A 142 -7.68 -1.56 -1.93
C ILE A 142 -6.90 -1.60 -3.24
N LEU A 143 -6.11 -0.56 -3.53
CA LEU A 143 -5.17 -0.55 -4.63
C LEU A 143 -3.75 -0.68 -4.08
N ILE A 144 -2.97 -1.66 -4.57
CA ILE A 144 -1.58 -1.89 -4.19
C ILE A 144 -0.72 -1.72 -5.44
N ASN A 145 0.00 -0.59 -5.50
CA ASN A 145 0.92 -0.30 -6.58
C ASN A 145 2.28 -0.94 -6.30
N THR A 146 2.51 -2.10 -6.92
CA THR A 146 3.76 -2.87 -6.86
C THR A 146 4.62 -2.70 -8.11
N ALA A 147 4.11 -2.01 -9.13
CA ALA A 147 4.84 -1.83 -10.38
C ALA A 147 6.10 -0.98 -10.16
N GLU A 148 7.22 -1.51 -10.60
CA GLU A 148 8.53 -0.91 -10.39
C GLU A 148 9.47 -1.28 -11.54
N VAL A 149 10.30 -0.31 -11.91
CA VAL A 149 11.47 -0.55 -12.76
C VAL A 149 12.66 0.12 -12.12
N HIS A 150 13.76 -0.62 -12.02
CA HIS A 150 15.05 -0.06 -11.60
C HIS A 150 16.22 -0.75 -12.32
N ARG A 151 17.34 -0.06 -12.32
CA ARG A 151 18.62 -0.59 -12.82
C ARG A 151 19.73 -0.19 -11.89
N THR A 152 20.58 -1.14 -11.56
CA THR A 152 21.75 -0.91 -10.70
C THR A 152 22.83 -0.20 -11.51
N GLN A 153 22.89 1.13 -11.41
CA GLN A 153 23.84 1.96 -12.12
C GLN A 153 24.09 3.31 -11.45
N GLY A 154 25.35 3.69 -11.40
CA GLY A 154 25.76 5.06 -11.09
C GLY A 154 25.35 6.04 -12.19
N ILE A 155 25.15 7.30 -11.83
CA ILE A 155 24.67 8.36 -12.75
C ILE A 155 25.62 8.55 -13.96
N ALA A 156 26.92 8.51 -13.73
CA ALA A 156 27.94 8.74 -14.77
C ALA A 156 28.38 7.46 -15.50
N SER A 157 27.88 6.29 -15.13
CA SER A 157 28.29 4.99 -15.66
C SER A 157 27.57 4.60 -16.95
N ARG A 158 26.62 5.36 -17.43
CA ARG A 158 25.85 5.14 -18.66
C ARG A 158 25.77 6.39 -19.52
N ASN A 159 25.76 6.15 -20.82
CA ASN A 159 25.41 7.19 -21.79
C ASN A 159 23.91 7.20 -22.02
N GLY A 160 23.32 8.39 -22.22
CA GLY A 160 21.89 8.57 -22.49
C GLY A 160 21.01 8.64 -21.24
N VAL A 161 19.75 8.89 -21.46
CA VAL A 161 18.74 9.10 -20.41
C VAL A 161 17.58 8.10 -20.48
N GLU A 162 17.68 7.08 -21.34
CA GLU A 162 16.57 6.15 -21.64
C GLU A 162 16.17 5.36 -20.41
N THR A 163 17.14 4.89 -19.62
CA THR A 163 16.86 4.18 -18.36
C THR A 163 16.16 5.08 -17.35
N ALA A 164 16.66 6.31 -17.16
CA ALA A 164 16.05 7.28 -16.26
C ALA A 164 14.61 7.63 -16.69
N ARG A 165 14.38 7.77 -18.02
CA ARG A 165 13.02 7.98 -18.56
C ARG A 165 12.10 6.81 -18.26
N LEU A 166 12.57 5.57 -18.45
CA LEU A 166 11.77 4.38 -18.15
C LEU A 166 11.45 4.26 -16.66
N GLU A 167 12.45 4.49 -15.80
CA GLU A 167 12.24 4.52 -14.34
C GLU A 167 11.25 5.60 -13.94
N MET A 168 11.34 6.80 -14.50
CA MET A 168 10.36 7.86 -14.26
C MET A 168 8.98 7.52 -14.84
N ASP A 169 8.91 6.89 -16.00
CA ASP A 169 7.64 6.58 -16.65
C ASP A 169 6.84 5.53 -15.87
N VAL A 170 7.50 4.51 -15.34
CA VAL A 170 6.83 3.50 -14.50
C VAL A 170 6.64 3.98 -13.07
N ASN A 171 7.72 4.42 -12.40
CA ASN A 171 7.69 4.65 -10.95
C ASN A 171 6.96 5.94 -10.56
N TYR A 172 7.01 6.99 -11.40
CA TYR A 172 6.38 8.28 -11.14
C TYR A 172 5.13 8.51 -12.00
N PHE A 173 5.27 8.52 -13.34
CA PHE A 173 4.13 8.77 -14.21
C PHE A 173 3.10 7.65 -14.17
N GLY A 174 3.53 6.39 -13.95
CA GLY A 174 2.61 5.28 -13.72
C GLY A 174 1.74 5.50 -12.49
N LEU A 175 2.34 5.92 -11.37
CA LEU A 175 1.59 6.31 -10.17
C LEU A 175 0.64 7.50 -10.43
N LEU A 176 1.10 8.50 -11.19
CA LEU A 176 0.26 9.66 -11.55
C LEU A 176 -0.95 9.23 -12.40
N ARG A 177 -0.76 8.36 -13.41
CA ARG A 177 -1.87 7.83 -14.23
C ARG A 177 -2.87 7.05 -13.38
N LEU A 178 -2.38 6.18 -12.49
CA LEU A 178 -3.25 5.48 -11.54
C LEU A 178 -4.04 6.46 -10.67
N ALA A 179 -3.38 7.49 -10.12
CA ALA A 179 -4.03 8.48 -9.26
C ALA A 179 -5.11 9.26 -10.01
N GLN A 180 -4.88 9.61 -11.27
CA GLN A 180 -5.85 10.33 -12.10
C GLN A 180 -7.10 9.49 -12.44
N GLU A 181 -6.93 8.21 -12.71
CA GLU A 181 -8.04 7.36 -13.18
C GLU A 181 -8.75 6.63 -12.01
N PHE A 182 -8.04 6.11 -11.03
CA PHE A 182 -8.63 5.40 -9.88
C PHE A 182 -8.95 6.32 -8.69
N GLY A 183 -8.16 7.39 -8.49
CA GLY A 183 -8.29 8.28 -7.32
C GLY A 183 -9.69 8.86 -7.13
N PRO A 184 -10.29 9.53 -8.14
CA PRO A 184 -11.63 10.11 -8.01
C PRO A 184 -12.69 9.07 -7.66
N VAL A 185 -12.64 7.89 -8.29
CA VAL A 185 -13.62 6.83 -8.09
C VAL A 185 -13.48 6.22 -6.69
N MET A 186 -12.25 5.90 -6.25
CA MET A 186 -12.01 5.37 -4.90
C MET A 186 -12.39 6.39 -3.83
N ARG A 187 -12.09 7.67 -4.03
CA ARG A 187 -12.46 8.74 -3.09
C ARG A 187 -13.98 8.88 -2.95
N SER A 188 -14.74 8.81 -4.04
CA SER A 188 -16.20 8.86 -3.98
C SER A 188 -16.79 7.67 -3.24
N ARG A 189 -16.25 6.46 -3.46
CA ARG A 189 -16.67 5.24 -2.74
C ARG A 189 -16.24 5.25 -1.27
N GLY A 190 -15.19 5.96 -0.90
CA GLY A 190 -14.76 6.10 0.48
C GLY A 190 -15.85 6.64 1.40
N ALA A 191 -16.79 7.42 0.86
CA ALA A 191 -17.91 8.02 1.59
C ALA A 191 -19.14 7.11 1.75
N ASP A 192 -19.25 5.99 1.01
CA ASP A 192 -20.48 5.19 0.90
C ASP A 192 -20.82 4.29 2.11
N GLY A 193 -19.94 4.16 3.08
CA GLY A 193 -20.20 3.48 4.35
C GLY A 193 -20.40 1.97 4.33
N GLN A 194 -20.80 1.36 3.23
CA GLN A 194 -21.09 -0.09 3.17
C GLN A 194 -20.16 -0.91 2.26
N SER A 195 -19.55 -0.28 1.29
CA SER A 195 -18.62 -0.91 0.32
C SER A 195 -17.52 0.07 -0.03
N SER A 196 -16.95 0.71 1.00
CA SER A 196 -16.01 1.80 0.83
C SER A 196 -14.66 1.31 0.32
N ALA A 197 -14.06 2.10 -0.57
CA ALA A 197 -12.63 2.03 -0.80
C ALA A 197 -11.90 2.47 0.47
N THR A 198 -10.84 1.77 0.87
CA THR A 198 -10.22 1.94 2.20
C THR A 198 -8.75 2.28 2.15
N ALA A 199 -8.00 1.77 1.18
CA ALA A 199 -6.57 1.99 1.12
C ALA A 199 -6.00 2.07 -0.29
N TRP A 200 -4.93 2.82 -0.38
CA TRP A 200 -4.00 2.89 -1.50
C TRP A 200 -2.59 2.65 -0.99
N VAL A 201 -1.92 1.61 -1.45
CA VAL A 201 -0.55 1.27 -1.04
C VAL A 201 0.40 1.55 -2.18
N ASN A 202 1.49 2.27 -1.92
CA ASN A 202 2.58 2.48 -2.86
C ASN A 202 3.84 1.77 -2.39
N LEU A 203 4.38 0.89 -3.21
CA LEU A 203 5.71 0.33 -3.01
C LEU A 203 6.73 1.39 -3.47
N LEU A 204 7.29 2.09 -2.51
CA LEU A 204 8.39 3.03 -2.71
C LEU A 204 9.73 2.32 -2.46
N SER A 205 10.68 2.99 -1.86
CA SER A 205 11.96 2.45 -1.39
C SER A 205 12.55 3.39 -0.37
N ILE A 206 13.38 2.89 0.53
CA ILE A 206 14.18 3.71 1.44
C ILE A 206 15.10 4.68 0.64
N TYR A 207 15.43 4.32 -0.59
CA TYR A 207 16.18 5.18 -1.52
C TYR A 207 15.44 6.47 -1.93
N ALA A 208 14.14 6.57 -1.67
CA ALA A 208 13.40 7.82 -1.83
C ALA A 208 13.77 8.88 -0.78
N LEU A 209 14.31 8.47 0.35
CA LEU A 209 14.78 9.32 1.46
C LEU A 209 16.31 9.40 1.50
N CYS A 210 16.96 8.25 1.33
CA CYS A 210 18.40 8.09 1.43
C CYS A 210 18.94 7.69 0.06
N ASN A 211 19.31 8.67 -0.79
CA ASN A 211 19.74 8.41 -2.14
C ASN A 211 20.95 7.46 -2.17
N TYR A 212 20.86 6.38 -2.93
CA TYR A 212 21.92 5.38 -3.05
C TYR A 212 22.62 5.50 -4.39
N PRO A 213 23.96 5.76 -4.42
CA PRO A 213 24.68 6.06 -5.67
C PRO A 213 24.59 4.98 -6.73
N ALA A 214 24.56 3.68 -6.33
CA ALA A 214 24.42 2.57 -7.27
C ALA A 214 23.03 2.50 -7.92
N HIS A 215 22.05 3.24 -7.40
CA HIS A 215 20.67 3.35 -7.90
C HIS A 215 20.27 4.82 -8.10
N GLY A 216 21.14 5.63 -8.67
CA GLY A 216 20.99 7.10 -8.69
C GLY A 216 19.70 7.59 -9.34
N THR A 217 19.38 7.13 -10.57
CA THR A 217 18.16 7.53 -11.29
C THR A 217 16.90 6.88 -10.71
N PHE A 218 17.01 5.65 -10.19
CA PHE A 218 15.95 4.99 -9.47
C PHE A 218 15.59 5.75 -8.17
N SER A 219 16.59 6.13 -7.36
CA SER A 219 16.38 6.95 -6.16
C SER A 219 15.63 8.23 -6.49
N ALA A 220 16.03 8.93 -7.57
CA ALA A 220 15.34 10.14 -8.03
C ALA A 220 13.87 9.86 -8.41
N SER A 221 13.58 8.76 -9.11
CA SER A 221 12.23 8.39 -9.49
C SER A 221 11.35 8.06 -8.28
N LYS A 222 11.90 7.37 -7.28
CA LYS A 222 11.20 7.05 -6.03
C LYS A 222 11.00 8.26 -5.13
N ALA A 223 11.94 9.21 -5.12
CA ALA A 223 11.76 10.49 -4.43
C ALA A 223 10.63 11.33 -5.06
N ALA A 224 10.56 11.36 -6.40
CA ALA A 224 9.45 11.98 -7.11
C ALA A 224 8.10 11.29 -6.80
N ALA A 225 8.08 9.96 -6.80
CA ALA A 225 6.90 9.18 -6.44
C ALA A 225 6.46 9.42 -4.99
N LEU A 226 7.40 9.56 -4.05
CA LEU A 226 7.11 9.91 -2.65
C LEU A 226 6.42 11.28 -2.57
N SER A 227 6.97 12.29 -3.23
CA SER A 227 6.36 13.63 -3.26
C SER A 227 4.93 13.59 -3.80
N LEU A 228 4.69 12.85 -4.90
CA LEU A 228 3.37 12.66 -5.46
C LEU A 228 2.43 11.92 -4.49
N SER A 229 2.93 10.86 -3.84
CA SER A 229 2.15 10.06 -2.89
C SER A 229 1.71 10.87 -1.66
N GLN A 230 2.54 11.79 -1.18
CA GLN A 230 2.18 12.71 -0.10
C GLN A 230 1.03 13.66 -0.49
N CYS A 231 1.05 14.18 -1.73
CA CYS A 231 -0.06 14.96 -2.27
C CYS A 231 -1.32 14.11 -2.41
N LEU A 232 -1.19 12.90 -2.97
CA LEU A 232 -2.30 11.95 -3.10
C LEU A 232 -2.92 11.62 -1.72
N ARG A 233 -2.11 11.44 -0.69
CA ARG A 233 -2.59 11.19 0.68
C ARG A 233 -3.51 12.31 1.18
N ALA A 234 -3.15 13.56 0.92
CA ALA A 234 -3.97 14.71 1.30
C ALA A 234 -5.33 14.73 0.56
N GLU A 235 -5.33 14.41 -0.74
CA GLU A 235 -6.54 14.35 -1.54
C GLU A 235 -7.46 13.19 -1.17
N MET A 236 -6.89 12.01 -0.89
CA MET A 236 -7.63 10.79 -0.57
C MET A 236 -8.22 10.79 0.84
N ARG A 237 -7.64 11.57 1.76
CA ARG A 237 -8.11 11.69 3.15
C ARG A 237 -9.57 12.13 3.23
N GLN A 238 -10.03 13.03 2.37
CA GLN A 238 -11.42 13.51 2.35
C GLN A 238 -12.42 12.38 2.05
N GLY A 239 -12.02 11.37 1.26
CA GLY A 239 -12.81 10.17 1.02
C GLY A 239 -12.61 9.07 2.07
N GLY A 240 -11.79 9.29 3.09
CA GLY A 240 -11.43 8.27 4.08
C GLY A 240 -10.62 7.11 3.49
N VAL A 241 -9.93 7.32 2.38
CA VAL A 241 -9.02 6.34 1.78
C VAL A 241 -7.61 6.60 2.31
N ARG A 242 -7.03 5.63 2.98
CA ARG A 242 -5.69 5.71 3.55
C ARG A 242 -4.64 5.46 2.48
N VAL A 243 -3.66 6.37 2.37
CA VAL A 243 -2.49 6.17 1.50
C VAL A 243 -1.31 5.70 2.34
N ILE A 244 -0.86 4.48 2.06
CA ILE A 244 0.22 3.79 2.76
C ILE A 244 1.44 3.75 1.84
N ASN A 245 2.58 4.20 2.33
CA ASN A 245 3.86 4.10 1.64
C ASN A 245 4.74 3.04 2.30
N VAL A 246 5.27 2.14 1.50
CA VAL A 246 6.17 1.08 1.97
C VAL A 246 7.57 1.36 1.42
N PHE A 247 8.53 1.47 2.33
CA PHE A 247 9.91 1.85 2.03
C PHE A 247 10.88 0.69 2.33
N PRO A 248 10.90 -0.38 1.53
CA PRO A 248 11.87 -1.44 1.73
C PRO A 248 13.30 -0.95 1.45
N GLY A 249 14.26 -1.61 2.08
CA GLY A 249 15.65 -1.64 1.63
C GLY A 249 15.80 -2.55 0.41
N PRO A 250 17.02 -3.10 0.15
CA PRO A 250 17.24 -4.07 -0.92
C PRO A 250 16.31 -5.28 -0.77
N ILE A 251 15.61 -5.63 -1.83
CA ILE A 251 14.75 -6.81 -1.90
C ILE A 251 15.56 -7.96 -2.51
N ASP A 252 15.37 -9.19 -2.03
CA ASP A 252 16.01 -10.36 -2.60
C ASP A 252 15.20 -10.86 -3.82
N ASP A 253 15.39 -10.15 -4.93
CA ASP A 253 14.75 -10.36 -6.21
C ASP A 253 15.77 -10.34 -7.36
N GLU A 254 15.31 -10.54 -8.60
CA GLU A 254 16.16 -10.57 -9.79
C GLU A 254 16.92 -9.24 -10.03
N TRP A 255 16.40 -8.12 -9.56
CA TRP A 255 16.96 -6.79 -9.80
C TRP A 255 18.14 -6.45 -8.87
N ASN A 256 18.15 -7.01 -7.70
CA ASN A 256 19.12 -6.73 -6.64
C ASN A 256 20.16 -7.85 -6.46
N GLN A 257 20.31 -8.74 -7.46
CA GLN A 257 21.24 -9.88 -7.38
C GLN A 257 22.70 -9.45 -7.10
N THR A 258 23.09 -8.28 -7.61
CA THR A 258 24.45 -7.75 -7.45
C THR A 258 24.70 -7.09 -6.10
N LEU A 259 23.66 -6.79 -5.33
CA LEU A 259 23.80 -6.19 -4.01
C LEU A 259 24.14 -7.25 -2.96
N PRO A 260 25.02 -6.92 -1.99
CA PRO A 260 25.31 -7.83 -0.88
C PRO A 260 24.11 -7.93 0.08
N PRO A 261 24.03 -9.02 0.87
CA PRO A 261 23.10 -9.10 2.00
C PRO A 261 23.44 -8.05 3.09
N PRO A 262 22.51 -7.67 3.96
CA PRO A 262 21.18 -8.27 4.09
C PRO A 262 20.15 -7.74 3.07
N LYS A 263 19.26 -8.62 2.61
CA LYS A 263 18.16 -8.30 1.72
C LYS A 263 16.84 -8.77 2.31
N LEU A 264 15.76 -8.07 1.98
CA LEU A 264 14.42 -8.43 2.42
C LEU A 264 13.78 -9.40 1.42
N SER A 265 13.30 -10.55 1.87
CA SER A 265 12.59 -11.46 0.96
C SER A 265 11.24 -10.90 0.53
N PRO A 266 10.75 -11.20 -0.70
CA PRO A 266 9.42 -10.80 -1.15
C PRO A 266 8.29 -11.21 -0.19
N ALA A 267 8.41 -12.36 0.45
CA ALA A 267 7.42 -12.84 1.43
C ALA A 267 7.40 -12.00 2.72
N GLN A 268 8.56 -11.60 3.22
CA GLN A 268 8.65 -10.70 4.39
C GLN A 268 8.10 -9.32 4.06
N LEU A 269 8.38 -8.79 2.87
CA LEU A 269 7.81 -7.53 2.39
C LEU A 269 6.29 -7.60 2.32
N ALA A 270 5.74 -8.66 1.72
CA ALA A 270 4.29 -8.87 1.64
C ALA A 270 3.65 -8.94 3.03
N SER A 271 4.27 -9.64 3.98
CA SER A 271 3.80 -9.72 5.37
C SER A 271 3.79 -8.37 6.05
N ALA A 272 4.83 -7.56 5.87
CA ALA A 272 4.92 -6.20 6.43
C ALA A 272 3.85 -5.27 5.82
N LEU A 273 3.59 -5.37 4.51
CA LEU A 273 2.55 -4.63 3.83
C LEU A 273 1.15 -4.99 4.37
N LEU A 274 0.85 -6.29 4.52
CA LEU A 274 -0.42 -6.72 5.11
C LEU A 274 -0.59 -6.21 6.53
N LYS A 275 0.45 -6.32 7.35
CA LYS A 275 0.44 -5.79 8.71
C LYS A 275 0.16 -4.29 8.73
N ALA A 276 0.74 -3.52 7.80
CA ALA A 276 0.47 -2.10 7.68
C ALA A 276 -0.99 -1.79 7.35
N LEU A 277 -1.62 -2.57 6.48
CA LEU A 277 -3.06 -2.47 6.18
C LEU A 277 -3.91 -2.75 7.41
N GLN A 278 -3.57 -3.77 8.19
CA GLN A 278 -4.30 -4.16 9.42
C GLN A 278 -4.12 -3.16 10.55
N ASP A 279 -2.87 -2.71 10.79
CA ASP A 279 -2.53 -1.79 11.87
C ASP A 279 -2.87 -0.32 11.51
N GLY A 280 -3.07 -0.02 10.24
CA GLY A 280 -3.36 1.33 9.76
C GLY A 280 -2.16 2.26 9.74
N VAL A 281 -0.95 1.74 9.63
CA VAL A 281 0.29 2.51 9.58
C VAL A 281 0.48 3.11 8.19
N GLU A 282 0.69 4.43 8.11
CA GLU A 282 0.78 5.14 6.83
C GLU A 282 2.16 5.05 6.16
N ASP A 283 3.25 4.97 6.94
CA ASP A 283 4.61 4.85 6.41
C ASP A 283 5.32 3.66 7.08
N VAL A 284 5.78 2.71 6.28
CA VAL A 284 6.30 1.41 6.73
C VAL A 284 7.70 1.17 6.19
N TYR A 285 8.60 0.75 7.06
CA TYR A 285 10.01 0.54 6.76
C TYR A 285 10.39 -0.93 7.05
N PRO A 286 10.08 -1.87 6.14
CA PRO A 286 10.31 -3.28 6.38
C PRO A 286 11.78 -3.66 6.22
N GLY A 287 12.25 -4.48 7.15
CA GLY A 287 13.62 -5.01 7.18
C GLY A 287 14.62 -4.09 7.87
N ASP A 288 15.72 -4.70 8.31
CA ASP A 288 16.72 -4.05 9.17
C ASP A 288 17.41 -2.88 8.45
N VAL A 289 17.73 -3.03 7.17
CA VAL A 289 18.38 -1.97 6.36
C VAL A 289 17.50 -0.72 6.29
N ALA A 290 16.20 -0.88 6.02
CA ALA A 290 15.30 0.26 5.92
C ALA A 290 15.16 0.98 7.26
N GLN A 291 15.07 0.23 8.35
CA GLN A 291 14.96 0.80 9.71
C GLN A 291 16.24 1.49 10.16
N GLU A 292 17.40 0.87 9.90
CA GLU A 292 18.70 1.45 10.21
C GLU A 292 18.91 2.76 9.45
N TRP A 293 18.66 2.75 8.13
CA TRP A 293 18.87 3.96 7.31
C TRP A 293 17.89 5.06 7.68
N LEU A 294 16.66 4.73 8.00
CA LEU A 294 15.70 5.70 8.51
C LEU A 294 16.17 6.34 9.81
N ALA A 295 16.63 5.53 10.77
CA ALA A 295 17.14 6.04 12.05
C ALA A 295 18.34 6.97 11.85
N ARG A 296 19.29 6.58 11.00
CA ARG A 296 20.47 7.40 10.66
C ARG A 296 20.11 8.66 9.87
N TRP A 297 19.11 8.57 9.00
CA TRP A 297 18.59 9.74 8.28
C TRP A 297 17.96 10.75 9.21
N HIS A 298 17.23 10.28 10.23
CA HIS A 298 16.67 11.16 11.27
C HIS A 298 17.74 11.81 12.15
N ASP A 299 18.81 11.07 12.46
CA ASP A 299 19.93 11.60 13.27
C ASP A 299 20.73 12.63 12.46
N SER A 300 21.23 12.26 11.28
CA SER A 300 22.01 13.16 10.43
C SER A 300 21.97 12.74 8.94
N PRO A 301 21.06 13.34 8.14
CA PRO A 301 20.95 13.01 6.71
C PRO A 301 22.26 13.21 5.97
N LYS A 302 23.06 14.24 6.34
CA LYS A 302 24.31 14.55 5.67
C LYS A 302 25.43 13.56 5.99
N THR A 303 25.43 13.01 7.19
CA THR A 303 26.37 11.95 7.57
C THR A 303 26.05 10.67 6.79
N LEU A 304 24.78 10.27 6.75
CA LEU A 304 24.34 9.10 5.99
C LEU A 304 24.66 9.23 4.50
N GLU A 305 24.42 10.40 3.87
CA GLU A 305 24.76 10.65 2.46
C GLU A 305 26.25 10.38 2.18
N ARG A 306 27.14 10.83 3.08
CA ARG A 306 28.60 10.62 2.92
C ARG A 306 28.99 9.15 3.07
N GLU A 307 28.38 8.43 4.00
CA GLU A 307 28.66 7.01 4.26
C GLU A 307 28.16 6.12 3.13
N LEU A 308 27.04 6.45 2.52
CA LEU A 308 26.50 5.73 1.35
C LEU A 308 27.27 6.02 0.05
N SER A 309 28.20 6.99 0.08
CA SER A 309 29.02 7.38 -1.08
C SER A 309 30.37 6.64 -1.15
N ILE A 310 30.66 5.80 -0.17
CA ILE A 310 31.88 4.98 -0.08
C ILE A 310 31.60 3.60 -0.66
#